data_39ce37972e9434bf0d90811c9580609a
#
_entry.id   39ce37972e9434bf0d90811c9580609a
#
_cell.length_a   1.000
_cell.length_b   1.000
_cell.length_c   1.000
_cell.angle_alpha   90.00
_cell.angle_beta   90.00
_cell.angle_gamma   90.00
#
_symmetry.space_group_name_H-M   'P 1'
#
loop_
_entity.id
_entity.type
_entity.pdbx_description
1 polymer ?
#
loop_
_entity_poly.entity_id
_entity_poly.type
_entity_poly.pdbx_seq_one_letter_code
_entity_poly.pdbx_strand_id
1 'polypeptide(L)'
;MHFYELLCYNDYRQLKQKKTEGAGMELRDYGNGVDSWNEVTLIYNAALRQMETKMEILNDEFQHVHQYNPIEHIKARIKTPESIVKKLKRNGYESTIENMVKYINDIAGIRIICSFTSDIYRIADMIREQKDIKVLAVKDYITYPKASGYKSYHMIVTVPVYLSDRIVDTKVEVQIRTVAMDFWASLEHKIHYKFEGDAPEHIKTELIECAKLVSDLDARMLSLNEEILAISQAREKEAEKRS
;
A
#
# COMPACT_ATOMS: atom_id res chain seq x y z
N MET A 1 19.80 -17.81 -15.59
CA MET A 1 19.02 -17.81 -14.35
C MET A 1 19.91 -17.73 -13.10
N HIS A 2 21.15 -17.26 -13.18
CA HIS A 2 22.10 -17.15 -12.04
C HIS A 2 22.63 -15.73 -11.77
N PHE A 3 22.19 -14.75 -12.58
CA PHE A 3 22.75 -13.38 -12.49
C PHE A 3 21.92 -12.45 -11.57
N TYR A 4 20.64 -12.74 -11.39
CA TYR A 4 19.73 -11.94 -10.52
C TYR A 4 19.87 -12.25 -9.02
N GLU A 5 20.20 -13.48 -8.66
CA GLU A 5 20.44 -13.87 -7.25
C GLU A 5 21.70 -13.24 -6.65
N LEU A 6 22.74 -13.02 -7.47
CA LEU A 6 23.98 -12.37 -7.00
C LEU A 6 23.83 -10.86 -6.77
N LEU A 7 22.97 -10.18 -7.51
CA LEU A 7 22.72 -8.74 -7.31
C LEU A 7 21.95 -8.46 -6.02
N CYS A 8 20.93 -9.23 -5.70
CA CYS A 8 20.19 -9.09 -4.44
C CYS A 8 21.05 -9.44 -3.21
N TYR A 9 21.98 -10.39 -3.33
CA TYR A 9 22.87 -10.78 -2.23
C TYR A 9 23.99 -9.76 -1.97
N ASN A 10 24.50 -9.10 -2.99
CA ASN A 10 25.51 -8.05 -2.87
C ASN A 10 24.95 -6.72 -2.35
N ASP A 11 23.74 -6.33 -2.75
CA ASP A 11 23.04 -5.15 -2.19
C ASP A 11 22.74 -5.36 -0.69
N TYR A 12 22.40 -6.57 -0.27
CA TYR A 12 22.17 -6.91 1.13
C TYR A 12 23.45 -6.80 1.97
N ARG A 13 24.64 -7.14 1.41
CA ARG A 13 25.93 -6.97 2.08
C ARG A 13 26.39 -5.52 2.17
N GLN A 14 26.16 -4.72 1.12
CA GLN A 14 26.53 -3.30 1.15
C GLN A 14 25.66 -2.47 2.10
N LEU A 15 24.39 -2.82 2.25
CA LEU A 15 23.49 -2.23 3.25
C LEU A 15 23.92 -2.58 4.69
N LYS A 16 24.54 -3.73 4.90
CA LYS A 16 25.06 -4.14 6.22
C LYS A 16 26.31 -3.38 6.64
N GLN A 17 27.18 -3.00 5.70
CA GLN A 17 28.42 -2.29 6.02
C GLN A 17 28.28 -0.77 6.25
N LYS A 18 27.21 -0.13 5.74
CA LYS A 18 26.93 1.32 5.96
C LYS A 18 26.16 1.64 7.24
N LYS A 19 25.76 0.65 8.05
CA LYS A 19 24.90 0.82 9.25
C LYS A 19 25.60 0.70 10.59
N THR A 20 26.93 0.70 10.66
CA THR A 20 27.66 0.62 11.93
C THR A 20 28.16 1.95 12.50
N GLU A 21 27.88 3.07 11.84
CA GLU A 21 28.26 4.40 12.36
C GLU A 21 27.08 5.37 12.31
N GLY A 22 26.17 5.23 13.26
CA GLY A 22 25.07 6.18 13.47
C GLY A 22 24.28 5.81 14.70
N ALA A 23 24.36 6.66 15.72
CA ALA A 23 23.79 6.59 17.05
C ALA A 23 22.67 5.55 17.25
N GLY A 24 22.99 4.45 17.91
CA GLY A 24 22.10 3.35 18.20
C GLY A 24 20.90 3.78 19.05
N MET A 25 19.73 3.76 18.44
CA MET A 25 18.48 3.73 19.18
C MET A 25 18.03 2.28 19.19
N GLU A 26 18.48 1.53 20.21
CA GLU A 26 18.15 0.12 20.43
C GLU A 26 16.67 -0.02 20.74
N LEU A 27 15.95 -0.82 19.95
CA LEU A 27 14.68 -1.40 20.36
C LEU A 27 14.99 -2.42 21.45
N ARG A 28 14.51 -2.18 22.68
CA ARG A 28 14.71 -3.11 23.80
C ARG A 28 13.92 -4.38 23.56
N ASP A 29 14.64 -5.49 23.63
CA ASP A 29 14.12 -6.85 23.49
C ASP A 29 13.48 -7.30 24.81
N TYR A 30 12.15 -7.57 24.78
CA TYR A 30 11.43 -8.20 25.88
C TYR A 30 10.59 -9.34 25.31
N GLY A 31 11.10 -10.55 25.51
CA GLY A 31 10.63 -11.79 24.95
C GLY A 31 9.13 -12.04 24.98
N ASN A 32 8.61 -12.35 23.81
CA ASN A 32 7.47 -13.23 23.55
C ASN A 32 7.45 -13.57 22.05
N GLY A 33 8.23 -14.58 21.64
CA GLY A 33 8.07 -15.26 20.34
C GLY A 33 8.60 -14.56 19.08
N VAL A 34 9.03 -13.30 19.16
CA VAL A 34 9.75 -12.55 18.12
C VAL A 34 10.89 -11.80 18.79
N ASP A 35 12.05 -12.44 18.86
CA ASP A 35 13.11 -12.04 19.76
C ASP A 35 14.12 -11.04 19.19
N SER A 36 13.96 -10.62 17.91
CA SER A 36 14.89 -9.67 17.31
C SER A 36 14.26 -8.84 16.18
N TRP A 37 14.82 -7.65 15.93
CA TRP A 37 14.48 -6.84 14.76
C TRP A 37 14.66 -7.60 13.43
N ASN A 38 15.63 -8.49 13.34
CA ASN A 38 15.88 -9.30 12.15
C ASN A 38 14.73 -10.27 11.89
N GLU A 39 14.17 -10.88 12.92
CA GLU A 39 13.03 -11.78 12.81
C GLU A 39 11.76 -11.03 12.43
N VAL A 40 11.49 -9.87 13.04
CA VAL A 40 10.41 -8.99 12.64
C VAL A 40 10.53 -8.63 11.16
N THR A 41 11.71 -8.21 10.73
CA THR A 41 11.96 -7.83 9.34
C THR A 41 11.74 -9.01 8.39
N LEU A 42 12.16 -10.22 8.76
CA LEU A 42 11.92 -11.44 8.00
C LEU A 42 10.42 -11.68 7.81
N ILE A 43 9.66 -11.69 8.91
CA ILE A 43 8.22 -11.99 8.93
C ILE A 43 7.44 -10.96 8.11
N TYR A 44 7.69 -9.67 8.31
CA TYR A 44 6.98 -8.61 7.58
C TYR A 44 7.35 -8.57 6.09
N ASN A 45 8.61 -8.86 5.72
CA ASN A 45 8.99 -9.02 4.31
C ASN A 45 8.32 -10.25 3.68
N ALA A 46 8.20 -11.36 4.41
CA ALA A 46 7.49 -12.53 3.92
C ALA A 46 6.01 -12.24 3.68
N ALA A 47 5.35 -11.52 4.61
CA ALA A 47 3.96 -11.09 4.45
C ALA A 47 3.78 -10.18 3.22
N LEU A 48 4.70 -9.23 2.99
CA LEU A 48 4.64 -8.37 1.81
C LEU A 48 4.77 -9.15 0.51
N ARG A 49 5.74 -10.06 0.42
CA ARG A 49 5.92 -10.91 -0.78
C ARG A 49 4.68 -11.74 -1.08
N GLN A 50 4.04 -12.31 -0.05
CA GLN A 50 2.78 -13.05 -0.23
C GLN A 50 1.67 -12.14 -0.76
N MET A 51 1.54 -10.91 -0.22
CA MET A 51 0.55 -9.96 -0.70
C MET A 51 0.83 -9.50 -2.13
N GLU A 52 2.09 -9.18 -2.48
CA GLU A 52 2.47 -8.81 -3.84
C GLU A 52 2.12 -9.91 -4.82
N THR A 53 2.57 -11.15 -4.56
CA THR A 53 2.28 -12.30 -5.43
C THR A 53 0.78 -12.55 -5.57
N LYS A 54 -0.01 -12.42 -4.48
CA LYS A 54 -1.47 -12.54 -4.57
C LYS A 54 -2.09 -11.48 -5.46
N MET A 55 -1.65 -10.22 -5.35
CA MET A 55 -2.18 -9.15 -6.17
C MET A 55 -1.80 -9.32 -7.65
N GLU A 56 -0.59 -9.80 -7.94
CA GLU A 56 -0.15 -10.15 -9.28
C GLU A 56 -1.01 -11.27 -9.87
N ILE A 57 -1.22 -12.38 -9.14
CA ILE A 57 -2.06 -13.50 -9.58
C ILE A 57 -3.50 -13.05 -9.84
N LEU A 58 -4.11 -12.28 -8.93
CA LEU A 58 -5.47 -11.77 -9.09
C LEU A 58 -5.59 -10.82 -10.28
N ASN A 59 -4.57 -10.02 -10.54
CA ASN A 59 -4.51 -9.13 -11.68
C ASN A 59 -4.40 -9.90 -13.00
N ASP A 60 -3.54 -10.92 -13.05
CA ASP A 60 -3.36 -11.80 -14.22
C ASP A 60 -4.65 -12.59 -14.52
N GLU A 61 -5.29 -13.14 -13.48
CA GLU A 61 -6.59 -13.82 -13.60
C GLU A 61 -7.65 -12.88 -14.17
N PHE A 62 -7.74 -11.67 -13.61
CA PHE A 62 -8.71 -10.68 -14.04
C PHE A 62 -8.49 -10.25 -15.49
N GLN A 63 -7.24 -10.03 -15.88
CA GLN A 63 -6.88 -9.73 -17.27
C GLN A 63 -7.26 -10.87 -18.22
N HIS A 64 -7.03 -12.12 -17.81
CA HIS A 64 -7.36 -13.29 -18.62
C HIS A 64 -8.86 -13.45 -18.84
N VAL A 65 -9.67 -13.24 -17.77
CA VAL A 65 -11.13 -13.43 -17.80
C VAL A 65 -11.85 -12.25 -18.46
N HIS A 66 -11.42 -11.02 -18.16
CA HIS A 66 -12.13 -9.80 -18.56
C HIS A 66 -11.41 -8.97 -19.62
N GLN A 67 -10.22 -9.41 -20.09
CA GLN A 67 -9.37 -8.69 -21.03
C GLN A 67 -9.09 -7.23 -20.61
N TYR A 68 -9.04 -7.00 -19.31
CA TYR A 68 -8.85 -5.71 -18.69
C TYR A 68 -7.90 -5.84 -17.50
N ASN A 69 -6.99 -4.89 -17.35
CA ASN A 69 -6.04 -4.84 -16.24
C ASN A 69 -6.39 -3.71 -15.27
N PRO A 70 -6.96 -3.99 -14.08
CA PRO A 70 -7.33 -2.96 -13.13
C PRO A 70 -6.14 -2.38 -12.36
N ILE A 71 -4.98 -3.08 -12.30
CA ILE A 71 -3.81 -2.67 -11.55
C ILE A 71 -2.72 -2.16 -12.49
N GLU A 72 -2.38 -0.89 -12.37
CA GLU A 72 -1.29 -0.27 -13.12
C GLU A 72 0.07 -0.65 -12.55
N HIS A 73 0.22 -0.57 -11.24
CA HIS A 73 1.43 -1.02 -10.55
C HIS A 73 1.25 -1.18 -9.05
N ILE A 74 2.15 -1.96 -8.45
CA ILE A 74 2.20 -2.25 -7.03
C ILE A 74 3.51 -1.72 -6.47
N LYS A 75 3.47 -1.11 -5.28
CA LYS A 75 4.65 -0.67 -4.52
C LYS A 75 4.55 -1.19 -3.10
N ALA A 76 5.53 -1.98 -2.68
CA ALA A 76 5.63 -2.46 -1.32
C ALA A 76 6.80 -1.82 -0.58
N ARG A 77 6.67 -1.69 0.73
CA ARG A 77 7.75 -1.19 1.59
C ARG A 77 7.62 -1.69 3.01
N ILE A 78 8.77 -1.86 3.64
CA ILE A 78 8.87 -1.95 5.10
C ILE A 78 9.17 -0.55 5.66
N LYS A 79 8.48 -0.18 6.73
CA LYS A 79 8.74 1.06 7.47
C LYS A 79 10.08 0.97 8.18
N THR A 80 10.88 2.04 8.11
CA THR A 80 12.20 2.05 8.75
C THR A 80 12.09 2.04 10.28
N PRO A 81 13.08 1.44 11.01
CA PRO A 81 13.09 1.41 12.47
C PRO A 81 12.92 2.79 13.10
N GLU A 82 13.60 3.80 12.57
CA GLU A 82 13.53 5.18 13.06
C GLU A 82 12.11 5.75 12.94
N SER A 83 11.43 5.45 11.82
CA SER A 83 10.05 5.87 11.58
C SER A 83 9.05 5.17 12.51
N ILE A 84 9.33 3.90 12.86
CA ILE A 84 8.51 3.12 13.81
C ILE A 84 8.67 3.70 15.21
N VAL A 85 9.91 3.91 15.67
CA VAL A 85 10.21 4.49 16.98
C VAL A 85 9.61 5.89 17.10
N LYS A 86 9.77 6.74 16.06
CA LYS A 86 9.15 8.08 16.05
C LYS A 86 7.63 8.00 16.18
N LYS A 87 6.99 7.03 15.52
CA LYS A 87 5.53 6.84 15.59
C LYS A 87 5.08 6.32 16.96
N LEU A 88 5.80 5.36 17.57
CA LEU A 88 5.54 4.88 18.93
C LEU A 88 5.61 6.03 19.94
N LYS A 89 6.71 6.79 19.95
CA LYS A 89 6.89 7.94 20.85
C LYS A 89 5.79 8.99 20.68
N ARG A 90 5.42 9.33 19.44
CA ARG A 90 4.33 10.29 19.16
C ARG A 90 2.99 9.82 19.74
N ASN A 91 2.76 8.50 19.78
CA ASN A 91 1.54 7.91 20.31
C ASN A 91 1.62 7.61 21.83
N GLY A 92 2.73 7.97 22.51
CA GLY A 92 2.92 7.75 23.95
C GLY A 92 3.31 6.33 24.35
N TYR A 93 3.80 5.51 23.40
CA TYR A 93 4.21 4.15 23.68
C TYR A 93 5.73 4.02 23.82
N GLU A 94 6.19 3.09 24.65
CA GLU A 94 7.59 2.70 24.71
C GLU A 94 8.04 2.04 23.41
N SER A 95 9.32 2.23 23.05
CA SER A 95 9.93 1.68 21.83
C SER A 95 10.38 0.22 22.04
N THR A 96 9.40 -0.69 22.19
CA THR A 96 9.60 -2.13 22.30
C THR A 96 9.07 -2.86 21.06
N ILE A 97 9.59 -4.05 20.79
CA ILE A 97 9.11 -4.92 19.68
C ILE A 97 7.64 -5.27 19.91
N GLU A 98 7.25 -5.58 21.14
CA GLU A 98 5.87 -5.89 21.51
C GLU A 98 4.92 -4.73 21.16
N ASN A 99 5.24 -3.50 21.60
CA ASN A 99 4.46 -2.32 21.30
C ASN A 99 4.43 -2.00 19.80
N MET A 100 5.52 -2.25 19.10
CA MET A 100 5.60 -2.10 17.65
C MET A 100 4.60 -3.04 16.94
N VAL A 101 4.64 -4.34 17.23
CA VAL A 101 3.74 -5.32 16.63
C VAL A 101 2.28 -5.04 17.02
N LYS A 102 2.04 -4.61 18.26
CA LYS A 102 0.70 -4.35 18.79
C LYS A 102 0.06 -3.09 18.20
N TYR A 103 0.78 -1.97 18.17
CA TYR A 103 0.21 -0.64 17.92
C TYR A 103 0.55 -0.06 16.54
N ILE A 104 1.56 -0.57 15.85
CA ILE A 104 1.93 -0.07 14.51
C ILE A 104 1.35 -1.00 13.45
N ASN A 105 0.40 -0.49 12.67
CA ASN A 105 -0.29 -1.29 11.65
C ASN A 105 0.33 -1.15 10.25
N ASP A 106 1.29 -0.24 10.05
CA ASP A 106 1.92 0.12 8.79
C ASP A 106 3.43 -0.20 8.76
N ILE A 107 3.84 -1.26 9.49
CA ILE A 107 5.22 -1.78 9.41
C ILE A 107 5.47 -2.33 8.02
N ALA A 108 4.60 -3.21 7.54
CA ALA A 108 4.51 -3.63 6.15
C ALA A 108 3.41 -2.82 5.46
N GLY A 109 3.72 -2.19 4.35
CA GLY A 109 2.77 -1.42 3.55
C GLY A 109 2.84 -1.80 2.08
N ILE A 110 1.70 -2.09 1.47
CA ILE A 110 1.55 -2.28 0.03
C ILE A 110 0.63 -1.19 -0.53
N ARG A 111 1.04 -0.61 -1.64
CA ARG A 111 0.24 0.37 -2.36
C ARG A 111 -0.08 -0.17 -3.74
N ILE A 112 -1.37 -0.24 -4.04
CA ILE A 112 -1.91 -0.71 -5.31
C ILE A 112 -2.46 0.52 -6.03
N ILE A 113 -1.99 0.76 -7.24
CA ILE A 113 -2.43 1.86 -8.09
C ILE A 113 -3.31 1.30 -9.19
N CYS A 114 -4.52 1.86 -9.31
CA CYS A 114 -5.56 1.45 -10.24
C CYS A 114 -5.79 2.52 -11.29
N SER A 115 -6.36 2.12 -12.42
CA SER A 115 -6.75 3.05 -13.48
C SER A 115 -7.92 3.93 -13.03
N PHE A 116 -8.99 3.34 -12.46
CA PHE A 116 -10.23 4.04 -12.13
C PHE A 116 -10.68 3.81 -10.69
N THR A 117 -11.55 4.70 -10.20
CA THR A 117 -12.10 4.61 -8.84
C THR A 117 -12.92 3.33 -8.63
N SER A 118 -13.64 2.85 -9.65
CA SER A 118 -14.37 1.57 -9.59
C SER A 118 -13.46 0.38 -9.32
N ASP A 119 -12.24 0.39 -9.85
CA ASP A 119 -11.27 -0.70 -9.66
C ASP A 119 -10.76 -0.78 -8.22
N ILE A 120 -10.71 0.36 -7.51
CA ILE A 120 -10.31 0.38 -6.10
C ILE A 120 -11.23 -0.52 -5.26
N TYR A 121 -12.54 -0.38 -5.43
CA TYR A 121 -13.52 -1.18 -4.68
C TYR A 121 -13.50 -2.64 -5.11
N ARG A 122 -13.35 -2.89 -6.42
CA ARG A 122 -13.22 -4.26 -6.96
C ARG A 122 -12.01 -4.98 -6.36
N ILE A 123 -10.85 -4.35 -6.34
CA ILE A 123 -9.64 -4.94 -5.74
C ILE A 123 -9.81 -5.12 -4.23
N ALA A 124 -10.44 -4.16 -3.54
CA ALA A 124 -10.74 -4.31 -2.12
C ALA A 124 -11.64 -5.52 -1.83
N ASP A 125 -12.62 -5.79 -2.69
CA ASP A 125 -13.49 -6.96 -2.57
C ASP A 125 -12.75 -8.26 -2.89
N MET A 126 -11.92 -8.28 -3.94
CA MET A 126 -11.05 -9.43 -4.24
C MET A 126 -10.13 -9.79 -3.06
N ILE A 127 -9.59 -8.79 -2.36
CA ILE A 127 -8.79 -9.01 -1.14
C ILE A 127 -9.64 -9.59 -0.01
N ARG A 128 -10.87 -9.11 0.19
CA ARG A 128 -11.78 -9.61 1.24
C ARG A 128 -12.19 -11.05 1.03
N GLU A 129 -12.30 -11.49 -0.23
CA GLU A 129 -12.70 -12.85 -0.60
C GLU A 129 -11.59 -13.88 -0.42
N GLN A 130 -10.33 -13.44 -0.23
CA GLN A 130 -9.22 -14.36 0.05
C GLN A 130 -9.40 -15.03 1.41
N LYS A 131 -9.49 -16.37 1.42
CA LYS A 131 -9.78 -17.15 2.63
C LYS A 131 -8.70 -17.07 3.71
N ASP A 132 -7.48 -16.79 3.32
CA ASP A 132 -6.31 -16.68 4.19
C ASP A 132 -5.97 -15.24 4.56
N ILE A 133 -6.76 -14.26 4.12
CA ILE A 133 -6.63 -12.85 4.52
C ILE A 133 -7.78 -12.47 5.45
N LYS A 134 -7.44 -11.91 6.61
CA LYS A 134 -8.43 -11.38 7.54
C LYS A 134 -8.35 -9.86 7.57
N VAL A 135 -9.45 -9.19 7.24
CA VAL A 135 -9.56 -7.73 7.31
C VAL A 135 -9.81 -7.31 8.77
N LEU A 136 -8.93 -6.49 9.31
CA LEU A 136 -9.01 -5.96 10.68
C LEU A 136 -9.69 -4.60 10.74
N ALA A 137 -9.42 -3.73 9.75
CA ALA A 137 -9.98 -2.39 9.70
C ALA A 137 -10.00 -1.87 8.26
N VAL A 138 -10.94 -0.99 7.98
CA VAL A 138 -11.07 -0.28 6.70
C VAL A 138 -11.25 1.22 6.99
N LYS A 139 -10.59 2.07 6.17
CA LYS A 139 -10.80 3.51 6.14
C LYS A 139 -10.97 3.96 4.70
N ASP A 140 -12.18 4.34 4.36
CA ASP A 140 -12.53 4.85 3.04
C ASP A 140 -12.37 6.38 3.02
N TYR A 141 -11.17 6.84 2.65
CA TYR A 141 -10.91 8.25 2.41
C TYR A 141 -11.29 8.71 1.00
N ILE A 142 -11.93 7.87 0.18
CA ILE A 142 -12.51 8.28 -1.09
C ILE A 142 -13.87 8.90 -0.82
N THR A 143 -14.71 8.18 -0.07
CA THR A 143 -16.04 8.65 0.37
C THR A 143 -15.92 9.75 1.43
N TYR A 144 -14.96 9.64 2.35
CA TYR A 144 -14.71 10.58 3.45
C TYR A 144 -13.27 11.11 3.40
N PRO A 145 -12.96 12.07 2.50
CA PRO A 145 -11.61 12.61 2.35
C PRO A 145 -11.10 13.26 3.63
N LYS A 146 -9.78 13.26 3.83
CA LYS A 146 -9.18 14.03 4.92
C LYS A 146 -9.34 15.54 4.68
N ALA A 147 -9.21 16.33 5.72
CA ALA A 147 -9.28 17.80 5.64
C ALA A 147 -8.27 18.39 4.62
N SER A 148 -7.14 17.73 4.39
CA SER A 148 -6.16 18.12 3.37
C SER A 148 -6.58 17.83 1.93
N GLY A 149 -7.71 17.16 1.69
CA GLY A 149 -8.12 16.68 0.36
C GLY A 149 -7.56 15.28 0.00
N TYR A 150 -6.78 14.66 0.88
CA TYR A 150 -6.22 13.32 0.65
C TYR A 150 -7.30 12.27 0.47
N LYS A 151 -7.19 11.50 -0.63
CA LYS A 151 -8.06 10.36 -0.96
C LYS A 151 -7.23 9.07 -1.10
N SER A 152 -7.75 7.98 -0.56
CA SER A 152 -7.21 6.62 -0.69
C SER A 152 -8.14 5.64 0.01
N TYR A 153 -8.18 4.40 -0.42
CA TYR A 153 -8.84 3.34 0.31
C TYR A 153 -7.79 2.56 1.11
N HIS A 154 -7.97 2.46 2.42
CA HIS A 154 -7.02 1.80 3.30
C HIS A 154 -7.64 0.57 3.94
N MET A 155 -6.92 -0.53 3.93
CA MET A 155 -7.24 -1.74 4.66
C MET A 155 -6.07 -2.11 5.57
N ILE A 156 -6.37 -2.55 6.78
CA ILE A 156 -5.42 -3.27 7.62
C ILE A 156 -5.83 -4.73 7.57
N VAL A 157 -4.96 -5.56 7.08
CA VAL A 157 -5.22 -7.00 6.95
C VAL A 157 -4.17 -7.80 7.73
N THR A 158 -4.49 -9.06 8.07
CA THR A 158 -3.49 -10.05 8.50
C THR A 158 -3.31 -11.10 7.40
N VAL A 159 -2.04 -11.46 7.21
CA VAL A 159 -1.59 -12.49 6.27
C VAL A 159 -0.84 -13.54 7.08
N PRO A 160 -1.16 -14.84 6.96
CA PRO A 160 -0.44 -15.89 7.66
C PRO A 160 0.92 -16.12 7.01
N VAL A 161 1.98 -15.92 7.76
CA VAL A 161 3.35 -16.24 7.34
C VAL A 161 3.71 -17.63 7.88
N TYR A 162 3.92 -18.57 6.97
CA TYR A 162 4.30 -19.93 7.31
C TYR A 162 5.82 -20.03 7.48
N LEU A 163 6.27 -20.19 8.70
CA LEU A 163 7.66 -20.49 9.04
C LEU A 163 7.86 -22.01 9.15
N SER A 164 9.08 -22.45 9.38
CA SER A 164 9.42 -23.88 9.48
C SER A 164 8.77 -24.58 10.68
N ASP A 165 8.49 -23.84 11.74
CA ASP A 165 8.03 -24.35 13.05
C ASP A 165 6.69 -23.77 13.51
N ARG A 166 6.22 -22.68 12.88
CA ARG A 166 5.01 -21.97 13.30
C ARG A 166 4.39 -21.13 12.17
N ILE A 167 3.16 -20.69 12.41
CA ILE A 167 2.45 -19.72 11.57
C ILE A 167 2.35 -18.40 12.35
N VAL A 168 2.64 -17.27 11.70
CA VAL A 168 2.56 -15.94 12.31
C VAL A 168 1.61 -15.06 11.50
N ASP A 169 0.48 -14.70 12.09
CA ASP A 169 -0.45 -13.73 11.50
C ASP A 169 0.16 -12.34 11.51
N THR A 170 0.47 -11.82 10.34
CA THR A 170 1.24 -10.58 10.18
C THR A 170 0.40 -9.47 9.58
N LYS A 171 0.40 -8.31 10.23
CA LYS A 171 -0.36 -7.14 9.75
C LYS A 171 0.30 -6.50 8.53
N VAL A 172 -0.52 -6.20 7.53
CA VAL A 172 -0.13 -5.44 6.35
C VAL A 172 -1.13 -4.30 6.14
N GLU A 173 -0.63 -3.07 5.94
CA GLU A 173 -1.45 -1.95 5.48
C GLU A 173 -1.53 -1.99 3.95
N VAL A 174 -2.74 -2.12 3.42
CA VAL A 174 -3.03 -2.03 1.99
C VAL A 174 -3.60 -0.65 1.70
N GLN A 175 -2.98 0.10 0.80
CA GLN A 175 -3.46 1.40 0.29
C GLN A 175 -3.81 1.23 -1.17
N ILE A 176 -5.06 1.50 -1.56
CA ILE A 176 -5.51 1.41 -2.93
C ILE A 176 -5.89 2.81 -3.40
N ARG A 177 -5.40 3.23 -4.57
CA ARG A 177 -5.55 4.57 -5.13
C ARG A 177 -5.70 4.50 -6.63
N THR A 178 -6.27 5.53 -7.24
CA THR A 178 -6.07 5.78 -8.67
C THR A 178 -4.70 6.41 -8.93
N VAL A 179 -4.28 6.43 -10.19
CA VAL A 179 -3.09 7.17 -10.64
C VAL A 179 -3.16 8.63 -10.20
N ALA A 180 -4.30 9.26 -10.37
CA ALA A 180 -4.52 10.67 -10.01
C ALA A 180 -4.41 10.91 -8.49
N MET A 181 -4.97 10.03 -7.67
CA MET A 181 -4.83 10.08 -6.21
C MET A 181 -3.39 9.90 -5.76
N ASP A 182 -2.62 8.97 -6.38
CA ASP A 182 -1.21 8.74 -6.03
C ASP A 182 -0.32 9.91 -6.47
N PHE A 183 -0.61 10.52 -7.62
CA PHE A 183 0.05 11.74 -8.08
C PHE A 183 -0.05 12.84 -7.02
N TRP A 184 -1.27 13.21 -6.64
CA TRP A 184 -1.48 14.27 -5.65
C TRP A 184 -0.84 13.94 -4.29
N ALA A 185 -1.08 12.74 -3.75
CA ALA A 185 -0.57 12.33 -2.44
C ALA A 185 0.97 12.28 -2.38
N SER A 186 1.61 11.92 -3.49
CA SER A 186 3.07 11.87 -3.59
C SER A 186 3.70 13.26 -3.60
N LEU A 187 3.05 14.23 -4.25
CA LEU A 187 3.53 15.63 -4.31
C LEU A 187 3.21 16.37 -3.01
N GLU A 188 2.03 16.22 -2.45
CA GLU A 188 1.66 16.78 -1.14
C GLU A 188 2.67 16.38 -0.07
N HIS A 189 3.00 15.10 0.02
CA HIS A 189 4.00 14.60 0.97
C HIS A 189 5.39 15.25 0.74
N LYS A 190 5.83 15.44 -0.51
CA LYS A 190 7.10 16.10 -0.82
C LYS A 190 7.09 17.58 -0.45
N ILE A 191 5.97 18.27 -0.66
CA ILE A 191 5.80 19.68 -0.29
C ILE A 191 5.84 19.82 1.22
N HIS A 192 5.07 19.02 1.96
CA HIS A 192 5.06 19.03 3.42
C HIS A 192 6.41 18.69 4.04
N TYR A 193 7.16 17.74 3.46
CA TYR A 193 8.46 17.34 3.99
C TYR A 193 9.53 18.43 3.87
N LYS A 194 9.40 19.34 2.90
CA LYS A 194 10.32 20.48 2.74
C LYS A 194 10.09 21.60 3.76
N PHE A 195 8.93 21.66 4.38
CA PHE A 195 8.64 22.59 5.45
C PHE A 195 8.89 21.89 6.80
N GLU A 196 10.01 22.24 7.46
CA GLU A 196 10.22 21.91 8.87
C GLU A 196 9.25 22.75 9.71
N GLY A 197 8.01 22.27 9.86
CA GLY A 197 6.94 22.97 10.58
C GLY A 197 5.61 22.96 9.85
N ASP A 198 4.74 23.87 10.24
CA ASP A 198 3.40 24.01 9.66
C ASP A 198 3.48 24.84 8.37
N ALA A 199 3.04 24.24 7.23
CA ALA A 199 3.03 24.94 5.95
C ALA A 199 2.15 26.20 6.02
N PRO A 200 2.51 27.31 5.31
CA PRO A 200 1.69 28.51 5.25
C PRO A 200 0.26 28.19 4.78
N GLU A 201 -0.74 28.90 5.33
CA GLU A 201 -2.16 28.62 5.08
C GLU A 201 -2.53 28.69 3.59
N HIS A 202 -1.96 29.65 2.86
CA HIS A 202 -2.21 29.74 1.41
C HIS A 202 -1.74 28.48 0.64
N ILE A 203 -0.61 27.84 1.05
CA ILE A 203 -0.14 26.59 0.44
C ILE A 203 -1.10 25.44 0.77
N LYS A 204 -1.63 25.37 1.99
CA LYS A 204 -2.63 24.35 2.36
C LYS A 204 -3.91 24.51 1.53
N THR A 205 -4.37 25.75 1.36
CA THR A 205 -5.54 26.08 0.54
C THR A 205 -5.33 25.66 -0.92
N GLU A 206 -4.20 26.00 -1.52
CA GLU A 206 -3.87 25.60 -2.90
C GLU A 206 -3.77 24.07 -3.05
N LEU A 207 -3.23 23.35 -2.06
CA LEU A 207 -3.20 21.89 -2.10
C LEU A 207 -4.61 21.27 -2.07
N ILE A 208 -5.53 21.87 -1.31
CA ILE A 208 -6.94 21.44 -1.29
C ILE A 208 -7.62 21.69 -2.65
N GLU A 209 -7.38 22.85 -3.27
CA GLU A 209 -7.91 23.14 -4.61
C GLU A 209 -7.34 22.17 -5.66
N CYS A 210 -6.04 21.89 -5.62
CA CYS A 210 -5.42 20.85 -6.45
C CYS A 210 -6.06 19.47 -6.23
N ALA A 211 -6.39 19.10 -4.99
CA ALA A 211 -7.05 17.83 -4.69
C ALA A 211 -8.44 17.74 -5.32
N LYS A 212 -9.20 18.84 -5.35
CA LYS A 212 -10.51 18.92 -6.03
C LYS A 212 -10.34 18.73 -7.53
N LEU A 213 -9.44 19.47 -8.17
CA LEU A 213 -9.17 19.38 -9.61
C LEU A 213 -8.77 17.95 -10.03
N VAL A 214 -7.89 17.31 -9.25
CA VAL A 214 -7.48 15.92 -9.47
C VAL A 214 -8.66 14.97 -9.33
N SER A 215 -9.54 15.18 -8.35
CA SER A 215 -10.74 14.36 -8.16
C SER A 215 -11.75 14.53 -9.31
N ASP A 216 -11.93 15.74 -9.81
CA ASP A 216 -12.82 16.03 -10.92
C ASP A 216 -12.29 15.40 -12.23
N LEU A 217 -10.97 15.47 -12.44
CA LEU A 217 -10.33 14.82 -13.58
C LEU A 217 -10.51 13.30 -13.53
N ASP A 218 -10.25 12.70 -12.36
CA ASP A 218 -10.40 11.26 -12.13
C ASP A 218 -11.83 10.77 -12.41
N ALA A 219 -12.84 11.52 -11.93
CA ALA A 219 -14.25 11.23 -12.20
C ALA A 219 -14.61 11.35 -13.70
N ARG A 220 -14.08 12.35 -14.41
CA ARG A 220 -14.29 12.52 -15.86
C ARG A 220 -13.67 11.36 -16.65
N MET A 221 -12.46 10.93 -16.27
CA MET A 221 -11.80 9.79 -16.93
C MET A 221 -12.59 8.49 -16.74
N LEU A 222 -13.14 8.27 -15.53
CA LEU A 222 -14.04 7.14 -15.28
C LEU A 222 -15.28 7.19 -16.18
N SER A 223 -15.95 8.35 -16.24
CA SER A 223 -17.16 8.54 -17.08
C SER A 223 -16.87 8.27 -18.57
N LEU A 224 -15.73 8.73 -19.09
CA LEU A 224 -15.33 8.46 -20.48
C LEU A 224 -15.09 6.96 -20.71
N ASN A 225 -14.48 6.28 -19.75
CA ASN A 225 -14.27 4.82 -19.84
C ASN A 225 -15.61 4.06 -19.86
N GLU A 226 -16.56 4.46 -19.00
CA GLU A 226 -17.90 3.85 -18.96
C GLU A 226 -18.66 4.07 -20.27
N GLU A 227 -18.56 5.25 -20.88
CA GLU A 227 -19.17 5.57 -22.19
C GLU A 227 -18.57 4.69 -23.30
N ILE A 228 -17.26 4.56 -23.36
CA ILE A 228 -16.58 3.71 -24.35
C ILE A 228 -17.00 2.24 -24.19
N LEU A 229 -17.08 1.74 -22.97
CA LEU A 229 -17.52 0.36 -22.70
C LEU A 229 -18.98 0.15 -23.17
N ALA A 230 -19.86 1.11 -22.90
CA ALA A 230 -21.25 1.03 -23.36
C ALA A 230 -21.38 1.01 -24.90
N ILE A 231 -20.59 1.85 -25.60
CA ILE A 231 -20.54 1.86 -27.07
C ILE A 231 -20.02 0.52 -27.62
N SER A 232 -18.97 -0.04 -27.03
CA SER A 232 -18.41 -1.33 -27.45
C SER A 232 -19.42 -2.46 -27.32
N GLN A 233 -20.07 -2.56 -26.16
CA GLN A 233 -21.11 -3.56 -25.90
C GLN A 233 -22.32 -3.44 -26.85
N ALA A 234 -22.71 -2.22 -27.20
CA ALA A 234 -23.80 -1.99 -28.16
C ALA A 234 -23.42 -2.50 -29.55
N ARG A 235 -22.19 -2.25 -29.99
CA ARG A 235 -21.67 -2.75 -31.29
C ARG A 235 -21.59 -4.28 -31.36
N GLU A 236 -21.15 -4.93 -30.29
CA GLU A 236 -21.09 -6.39 -30.20
C GLU A 236 -22.50 -7.00 -30.32
N LYS A 237 -23.49 -6.50 -29.59
CA LYS A 237 -24.87 -6.93 -29.66
C LYS A 237 -25.51 -6.72 -31.05
N GLU A 238 -25.13 -5.66 -31.75
CA GLU A 238 -25.58 -5.44 -33.13
C GLU A 238 -24.93 -6.39 -34.13
N ALA A 239 -23.66 -6.73 -33.92
CA ALA A 239 -22.94 -7.71 -34.75
C ALA A 239 -23.52 -9.13 -34.59
N GLU A 240 -23.80 -9.55 -33.34
CA GLU A 240 -24.46 -10.84 -33.05
C GLU A 240 -25.85 -10.96 -33.69
N LYS A 241 -26.64 -9.88 -33.75
CA LYS A 241 -27.96 -9.90 -34.37
C LYS A 241 -27.91 -10.01 -35.91
N ARG A 242 -26.77 -9.70 -36.53
CA ARG A 242 -26.54 -9.77 -37.99
C ARG A 242 -25.94 -11.07 -38.47
N SER A 243 -25.44 -11.87 -37.54
CA SER A 243 -24.88 -13.20 -37.77
C SER A 243 -25.94 -14.30 -37.62
#